data_7a2e3fbad73b17a501a187c55def6051
#
_entry.id   7a2e3fbad73b17a501a187c55def6051
#
_cell.length_a   1.000
_cell.length_b   1.000
_cell.length_c   1.000
_cell.angle_alpha   90.00
_cell.angle_beta   90.00
_cell.angle_gamma   90.00
#
_symmetry.space_group_name_H-M   'P 1'
#
loop_
_entity.id
_entity.type
_entity.pdbx_description
1 polymer ?
#
loop_
_entity_poly.entity_id
_entity_poly.type
_entity_poly.pdbx_seq_one_letter_code
_entity_poly.pdbx_strand_id
1 'polypeptide(L)'
;MDAGLVDPQDLLMAEVQLNEAEYRLLQAKSSFETGRMALNSIIGLELSNPTMIEENVPLLLVEDSVLRGNGSNRPEIRMAEEQVRMAESALRVNDAQYKPQVYVGVDGSYSSPGYNFRTDMDPNYVAYAKVSIPVFEWGKRRSEKRASRGQVGMASDQLNRVKDNVALEVQTARLNLLQALEQVKLTGNSLEKAKENETKALERYGEGKTSILEVIDAQTYRENSQLNYVQAKTEAQSYYSGLIKALNAYESL
;
A
#
# COMPACT_ATOMS: atom_id res chain seq x y z
N MET A 1 38.29 17.45 -42.34
CA MET A 1 38.68 18.67 -41.57
C MET A 1 38.66 19.83 -42.55
N ASP A 2 37.48 20.41 -42.69
CA ASP A 2 37.35 21.63 -43.51
C ASP A 2 37.76 22.84 -42.71
N ALA A 3 38.59 23.62 -43.33
CA ALA A 3 39.46 24.61 -42.71
C ALA A 3 38.67 25.69 -41.91
N GLY A 4 38.92 25.83 -40.63
CA GLY A 4 38.88 27.13 -39.97
C GLY A 4 37.60 27.50 -39.22
N LEU A 5 36.62 26.61 -39.04
CA LEU A 5 35.34 26.94 -38.38
C LEU A 5 35.13 26.31 -37.00
N VAL A 6 35.97 25.36 -36.59
CA VAL A 6 35.81 24.67 -35.28
C VAL A 6 37.08 24.83 -34.45
N ASP A 7 36.94 25.39 -33.23
CA ASP A 7 38.03 25.49 -32.27
C ASP A 7 38.42 24.08 -31.80
N PRO A 8 39.74 23.74 -31.73
CA PRO A 8 40.16 22.48 -31.09
C PRO A 8 39.62 22.26 -29.66
N GLN A 9 39.32 23.34 -28.94
CA GLN A 9 38.68 23.27 -27.62
C GLN A 9 37.26 22.71 -27.72
N ASP A 10 36.52 23.07 -28.76
CA ASP A 10 35.13 22.57 -28.98
C ASP A 10 35.11 21.05 -29.15
N LEU A 11 36.12 20.49 -29.85
CA LEU A 11 36.28 19.04 -29.99
C LEU A 11 36.52 18.35 -28.65
N LEU A 12 37.43 18.87 -27.85
CA LEU A 12 37.73 18.29 -26.51
C LEU A 12 36.51 18.34 -25.59
N MET A 13 35.73 19.42 -25.64
CA MET A 13 34.48 19.53 -24.86
C MET A 13 33.44 18.51 -25.31
N ALA A 14 33.27 18.31 -26.61
CA ALA A 14 32.37 17.30 -27.17
C ALA A 14 32.78 15.85 -26.76
N GLU A 15 34.09 15.56 -26.78
CA GLU A 15 34.63 14.25 -26.36
C GLU A 15 34.36 13.99 -24.85
N VAL A 16 34.51 15.00 -24.00
CA VAL A 16 34.16 14.89 -22.57
C VAL A 16 32.68 14.59 -22.39
N GLN A 17 31.82 15.29 -23.13
CA GLN A 17 30.37 15.06 -23.07
C GLN A 17 29.98 13.65 -23.58
N LEU A 18 30.66 13.16 -24.62
CA LEU A 18 30.46 11.79 -25.10
C LEU A 18 30.78 10.77 -24.01
N ASN A 19 31.95 10.91 -23.37
CA ASN A 19 32.37 10.00 -22.27
C ASN A 19 31.37 10.03 -21.09
N GLU A 20 30.85 11.21 -20.75
CA GLU A 20 29.83 11.33 -19.73
C GLU A 20 28.51 10.65 -20.14
N ALA A 21 28.09 10.80 -21.39
CA ALA A 21 26.90 10.14 -21.91
C ALA A 21 27.03 8.61 -21.93
N GLU A 22 28.20 8.10 -22.33
CA GLU A 22 28.51 6.66 -22.29
C GLU A 22 28.50 6.12 -20.85
N TYR A 23 29.07 6.86 -19.92
CA TYR A 23 29.05 6.49 -18.49
C TYR A 23 27.61 6.44 -17.95
N ARG A 24 26.77 7.44 -18.24
CA ARG A 24 25.35 7.46 -17.85
C ARG A 24 24.59 6.29 -18.48
N LEU A 25 24.89 5.96 -19.74
CA LEU A 25 24.27 4.81 -20.43
C LEU A 25 24.63 3.49 -19.73
N LEU A 26 25.89 3.32 -19.32
CA LEU A 26 26.34 2.14 -18.60
C LEU A 26 25.62 2.01 -17.25
N GLN A 27 25.49 3.10 -16.50
CA GLN A 27 24.73 3.12 -15.24
C GLN A 27 23.25 2.79 -15.46
N ALA A 28 22.63 3.37 -16.48
CA ALA A 28 21.23 3.12 -16.79
C ALA A 28 20.98 1.65 -17.14
N LYS A 29 21.86 1.03 -17.95
CA LYS A 29 21.79 -0.40 -18.29
C LYS A 29 21.91 -1.27 -17.02
N SER A 30 22.86 -0.97 -16.14
CA SER A 30 23.03 -1.70 -14.89
C SER A 30 21.80 -1.58 -13.97
N SER A 31 21.23 -0.37 -13.86
CA SER A 31 20.04 -0.12 -13.08
C SER A 31 18.80 -0.83 -13.65
N PHE A 32 18.68 -0.87 -14.97
CA PHE A 32 17.62 -1.61 -15.67
C PHE A 32 17.69 -3.11 -15.38
N GLU A 33 18.87 -3.71 -15.51
CA GLU A 33 19.07 -5.14 -15.20
C GLU A 33 18.76 -5.46 -13.74
N THR A 34 19.22 -4.63 -12.82
CA THR A 34 18.93 -4.79 -11.38
C THR A 34 17.42 -4.66 -11.11
N GLY A 35 16.75 -3.69 -11.74
CA GLY A 35 15.30 -3.52 -11.62
C GLY A 35 14.53 -4.71 -12.21
N ARG A 36 14.98 -5.26 -13.33
CA ARG A 36 14.40 -6.46 -13.94
C ARG A 36 14.54 -7.68 -13.04
N MET A 37 15.72 -7.89 -12.43
CA MET A 37 15.93 -8.96 -11.45
C MET A 37 15.00 -8.80 -10.24
N ALA A 38 14.83 -7.59 -9.74
CA ALA A 38 13.92 -7.31 -8.63
C ALA A 38 12.46 -7.62 -9.00
N LEU A 39 12.02 -7.22 -10.19
CA LEU A 39 10.70 -7.56 -10.70
C LEU A 39 10.50 -9.07 -10.80
N ASN A 40 11.46 -9.78 -11.43
CA ASN A 40 11.42 -11.23 -11.55
C ASN A 40 11.29 -11.93 -10.19
N SER A 41 12.04 -11.45 -9.20
CA SER A 41 11.93 -11.95 -7.81
C SER A 41 10.54 -11.76 -7.23
N ILE A 42 9.90 -10.62 -7.46
CA ILE A 42 8.56 -10.32 -6.93
C ILE A 42 7.49 -11.18 -7.59
N ILE A 43 7.59 -11.41 -8.91
CA ILE A 43 6.62 -12.23 -9.66
C ILE A 43 6.93 -13.73 -9.66
N GLY A 44 7.99 -14.15 -8.94
CA GLY A 44 8.35 -15.55 -8.76
C GLY A 44 9.04 -16.18 -9.98
N LEU A 45 9.64 -15.40 -10.87
CA LEU A 45 10.45 -15.88 -11.98
C LEU A 45 11.93 -15.99 -11.59
N GLU A 46 12.70 -16.74 -12.38
CA GLU A 46 14.14 -16.80 -12.24
C GLU A 46 14.75 -15.39 -12.45
N LEU A 47 15.76 -15.00 -11.65
CA LEU A 47 16.36 -13.66 -11.72
C LEU A 47 16.91 -13.31 -13.10
N SER A 48 17.45 -14.29 -13.79
CA SER A 48 18.02 -14.18 -15.14
C SER A 48 16.99 -14.13 -16.27
N ASN A 49 15.69 -14.32 -15.97
CA ASN A 49 14.63 -14.36 -16.99
C ASN A 49 14.63 -13.05 -17.81
N PRO A 50 14.63 -13.10 -19.14
CA PRO A 50 14.61 -11.92 -20.00
C PRO A 50 13.19 -11.33 -20.09
N THR A 51 12.62 -10.94 -18.96
CA THR A 51 11.28 -10.32 -18.90
C THR A 51 11.28 -9.04 -19.75
N MET A 52 10.40 -9.00 -20.73
CA MET A 52 10.20 -7.81 -21.56
C MET A 52 9.36 -6.79 -20.80
N ILE A 53 9.87 -5.57 -20.76
CA ILE A 53 9.19 -4.42 -20.14
C ILE A 53 8.89 -3.44 -21.26
N GLU A 54 7.69 -2.87 -21.24
CA GLU A 54 7.32 -1.84 -22.22
C GLU A 54 8.16 -0.58 -22.00
N GLU A 55 8.82 -0.11 -23.05
CA GLU A 55 9.75 1.02 -22.98
C GLU A 55 9.04 2.36 -22.72
N ASN A 56 7.79 2.46 -23.16
CA ASN A 56 7.05 3.72 -23.02
C ASN A 56 6.07 3.65 -21.85
N VAL A 57 6.29 4.49 -20.86
CA VAL A 57 5.30 4.68 -19.76
C VAL A 57 4.09 5.42 -20.33
N PRO A 58 2.90 4.79 -20.39
CA PRO A 58 1.72 5.43 -20.96
C PRO A 58 1.25 6.61 -20.07
N LEU A 59 0.51 7.53 -20.69
CA LEU A 59 -0.19 8.55 -19.91
C LEU A 59 -1.32 7.90 -19.11
N LEU A 60 -1.38 8.22 -17.83
CA LEU A 60 -2.40 7.71 -16.95
C LEU A 60 -3.73 8.42 -17.21
N LEU A 61 -4.75 7.64 -17.55
CA LEU A 61 -6.14 8.10 -17.60
C LEU A 61 -6.84 7.64 -16.31
N VAL A 62 -7.23 8.59 -15.49
CA VAL A 62 -7.89 8.31 -14.21
C VAL A 62 -9.39 8.52 -14.35
N GLU A 63 -10.17 7.49 -14.02
CA GLU A 63 -11.62 7.61 -13.99
C GLU A 63 -12.10 8.41 -12.79
N ASP A 64 -13.14 9.22 -12.99
CA ASP A 64 -13.76 9.99 -11.92
C ASP A 64 -14.33 9.12 -10.78
N SER A 65 -14.72 7.89 -11.08
CA SER A 65 -15.18 6.89 -10.11
C SER A 65 -14.12 6.59 -9.06
N VAL A 66 -12.86 6.42 -9.48
CA VAL A 66 -11.72 6.16 -8.59
C VAL A 66 -11.43 7.38 -7.72
N LEU A 67 -11.50 8.58 -8.29
CA LEU A 67 -11.27 9.81 -7.54
C LEU A 67 -12.34 10.08 -6.47
N ARG A 68 -13.53 9.50 -6.57
CA ARG A 68 -14.65 9.69 -5.60
C ARG A 68 -14.76 8.57 -4.56
N GLY A 69 -13.98 7.51 -4.68
CA GLY A 69 -13.96 6.41 -3.73
C GLY A 69 -13.63 6.86 -2.30
N ASN A 70 -14.17 6.18 -1.29
CA ASN A 70 -13.98 6.54 0.13
C ASN A 70 -13.32 5.43 0.97
N GLY A 71 -12.99 4.29 0.38
CA GLY A 71 -12.35 3.18 1.08
C GLY A 71 -13.19 2.52 2.19
N SER A 72 -14.52 2.76 2.22
CA SER A 72 -15.39 2.23 3.28
C SER A 72 -15.47 0.70 3.33
N ASN A 73 -15.12 0.01 2.26
CA ASN A 73 -15.15 -1.46 2.16
C ASN A 73 -13.81 -2.14 2.49
N ARG A 74 -12.91 -1.44 3.16
CA ARG A 74 -11.60 -1.98 3.52
C ARG A 74 -11.68 -3.09 4.56
N PRO A 75 -10.85 -4.15 4.44
CA PRO A 75 -10.82 -5.26 5.40
C PRO A 75 -10.54 -4.81 6.83
N GLU A 76 -9.72 -3.78 7.04
CA GLU A 76 -9.36 -3.25 8.36
C GLU A 76 -10.57 -2.68 9.09
N ILE A 77 -11.48 -2.00 8.37
CA ILE A 77 -12.73 -1.49 8.95
C ILE A 77 -13.61 -2.67 9.37
N ARG A 78 -13.76 -3.67 8.49
CA ARG A 78 -14.55 -4.87 8.80
C ARG A 78 -13.99 -5.64 9.99
N MET A 79 -12.67 -5.77 10.07
CA MET A 79 -12.01 -6.40 11.23
C MET A 79 -12.30 -5.63 12.53
N ALA A 80 -12.24 -4.30 12.51
CA ALA A 80 -12.54 -3.49 13.68
C ALA A 80 -14.04 -3.55 14.05
N GLU A 81 -14.96 -3.65 13.09
CA GLU A 81 -16.38 -3.89 13.34
C GLU A 81 -16.64 -5.24 14.01
N GLU A 82 -15.96 -6.31 13.56
CA GLU A 82 -16.05 -7.61 14.21
C GLU A 82 -15.47 -7.59 15.64
N GLN A 83 -14.43 -6.80 15.90
CA GLN A 83 -13.92 -6.61 17.27
C GLN A 83 -14.97 -5.95 18.20
N VAL A 84 -15.73 -4.98 17.70
CA VAL A 84 -16.85 -4.41 18.46
C VAL A 84 -17.90 -5.49 18.75
N ARG A 85 -18.29 -6.29 17.74
CA ARG A 85 -19.25 -7.40 17.94
C ARG A 85 -18.75 -8.46 18.91
N MET A 86 -17.44 -8.75 18.91
CA MET A 86 -16.82 -9.64 19.89
C MET A 86 -16.92 -9.07 21.31
N ALA A 87 -16.63 -7.79 21.51
CA ALA A 87 -16.74 -7.13 22.81
C ALA A 87 -18.19 -7.08 23.32
N GLU A 88 -19.16 -6.84 22.44
CA GLU A 88 -20.60 -6.92 22.77
C GLU A 88 -21.02 -8.34 23.15
N SER A 89 -20.48 -9.34 22.46
CA SER A 89 -20.76 -10.75 22.77
C SER A 89 -20.15 -11.15 24.13
N ALA A 90 -18.93 -10.68 24.44
CA ALA A 90 -18.30 -10.87 25.74
C ALA A 90 -19.15 -10.20 26.87
N LEU A 91 -19.68 -9.01 26.62
CA LEU A 91 -20.62 -8.36 27.57
C LEU A 91 -21.86 -9.24 27.81
N ARG A 92 -22.44 -9.84 26.76
CA ARG A 92 -23.59 -10.75 26.89
C ARG A 92 -23.24 -12.01 27.67
N VAL A 93 -22.06 -12.60 27.40
CA VAL A 93 -21.58 -13.77 28.14
C VAL A 93 -21.36 -13.46 29.62
N ASN A 94 -20.74 -12.31 29.93
CA ASN A 94 -20.53 -11.88 31.33
C ASN A 94 -21.87 -11.61 32.04
N ASP A 95 -22.87 -11.00 31.38
CA ASP A 95 -24.19 -10.80 31.96
C ASP A 95 -24.96 -12.14 32.14
N ALA A 96 -24.70 -13.13 31.26
CA ALA A 96 -25.36 -14.45 31.34
C ALA A 96 -24.96 -15.26 32.60
N GLN A 97 -23.74 -15.04 33.14
CA GLN A 97 -23.28 -15.71 34.35
C GLN A 97 -24.14 -15.37 35.58
N TYR A 98 -24.83 -14.25 35.53
CA TYR A 98 -25.74 -13.77 36.60
C TYR A 98 -27.21 -14.12 36.39
N LYS A 99 -27.50 -14.93 35.36
CA LYS A 99 -28.85 -15.49 35.11
C LYS A 99 -28.96 -16.91 35.66
N PRO A 100 -30.18 -17.43 35.87
CA PRO A 100 -30.36 -18.83 36.18
C PRO A 100 -29.67 -19.75 35.15
N GLN A 101 -28.85 -20.67 35.62
CA GLN A 101 -28.14 -21.65 34.81
C GLN A 101 -28.70 -23.03 35.06
N VAL A 102 -29.00 -23.75 33.96
CA VAL A 102 -29.49 -25.12 34.04
C VAL A 102 -28.40 -26.05 33.48
N TYR A 103 -28.04 -27.02 34.26
CA TYR A 103 -27.07 -28.05 33.87
C TYR A 103 -27.78 -29.38 33.78
N VAL A 104 -27.52 -30.13 32.73
CA VAL A 104 -27.95 -31.53 32.60
C VAL A 104 -26.69 -32.35 32.28
N GLY A 105 -26.51 -33.42 33.01
CA GLY A 105 -25.32 -34.27 32.80
C GLY A 105 -25.60 -35.71 33.11
N VAL A 106 -24.72 -36.57 32.57
CA VAL A 106 -24.65 -37.99 32.89
C VAL A 106 -23.20 -38.29 33.25
N ASP A 107 -22.98 -38.75 34.45
CA ASP A 107 -21.66 -39.18 34.90
C ASP A 107 -21.62 -40.71 34.97
N GLY A 108 -20.54 -41.28 34.44
CA GLY A 108 -20.24 -42.69 34.51
C GLY A 108 -18.93 -42.94 35.28
N SER A 109 -18.95 -43.79 36.29
CA SER A 109 -17.74 -44.19 37.01
C SER A 109 -17.68 -45.70 37.20
N TYR A 110 -16.46 -46.24 37.30
CA TYR A 110 -16.18 -47.59 37.68
C TYR A 110 -15.47 -47.58 39.03
N SER A 111 -16.18 -47.93 40.09
CA SER A 111 -15.69 -47.72 41.47
C SER A 111 -16.16 -48.84 42.43
N SER A 112 -15.42 -48.97 43.53
CA SER A 112 -15.77 -49.82 44.67
C SER A 112 -15.59 -49.02 45.97
N PRO A 113 -16.59 -48.94 46.85
CA PRO A 113 -17.98 -49.30 46.60
C PRO A 113 -18.65 -48.32 45.64
N GLY A 114 -19.53 -48.84 44.77
CA GLY A 114 -20.40 -48.05 43.92
C GLY A 114 -21.62 -47.49 44.67
N TYR A 115 -22.58 -46.94 43.98
CA TYR A 115 -23.85 -46.44 44.58
C TYR A 115 -24.69 -47.58 45.23
N ASN A 116 -24.42 -48.83 44.86
CA ASN A 116 -25.05 -50.04 45.41
C ASN A 116 -24.40 -50.51 46.71
N PHE A 117 -23.34 -49.87 47.23
CA PHE A 117 -22.57 -50.22 48.43
C PHE A 117 -21.95 -51.62 48.42
N ARG A 118 -21.79 -52.26 47.25
CA ARG A 118 -21.08 -53.51 47.10
C ARG A 118 -19.55 -53.28 47.12
N THR A 119 -18.82 -54.25 47.57
CA THR A 119 -17.35 -54.20 47.68
C THR A 119 -16.65 -54.49 46.37
N ASP A 120 -17.39 -54.99 45.36
CA ASP A 120 -16.88 -55.28 44.02
C ASP A 120 -16.82 -53.98 43.17
N MET A 121 -15.93 -53.97 42.21
CA MET A 121 -15.84 -52.90 41.19
C MET A 121 -17.01 -53.01 40.21
N ASP A 122 -17.91 -52.04 40.24
CA ASP A 122 -19.10 -51.99 39.38
C ASP A 122 -19.20 -50.69 38.58
N PRO A 123 -19.76 -50.72 37.35
CA PRO A 123 -20.09 -49.51 36.61
C PRO A 123 -21.27 -48.79 37.25
N ASN A 124 -21.10 -47.48 37.47
CA ASN A 124 -22.12 -46.64 38.12
C ASN A 124 -22.45 -45.50 37.12
N TYR A 125 -23.73 -45.23 36.95
CA TYR A 125 -24.21 -44.13 36.09
C TYR A 125 -25.20 -43.27 36.89
N VAL A 126 -24.99 -41.93 36.77
CA VAL A 126 -25.87 -40.94 37.39
C VAL A 126 -26.28 -39.94 36.32
N ALA A 127 -27.57 -39.80 36.12
CA ALA A 127 -28.15 -38.70 35.37
C ALA A 127 -28.65 -37.64 36.34
N TYR A 128 -28.26 -36.40 36.09
CA TYR A 128 -28.66 -35.27 36.96
C TYR A 128 -29.11 -34.06 36.16
N ALA A 129 -29.99 -33.25 36.79
CA ALA A 129 -30.33 -31.92 36.40
C ALA A 129 -30.10 -30.98 37.57
N LYS A 130 -29.36 -29.90 37.32
CA LYS A 130 -29.02 -28.91 38.35
C LYS A 130 -29.43 -27.53 37.89
N VAL A 131 -30.12 -26.77 38.74
CA VAL A 131 -30.40 -25.34 38.51
C VAL A 131 -29.55 -24.52 39.47
N SER A 132 -28.79 -23.56 39.00
CA SER A 132 -27.98 -22.64 39.79
C SER A 132 -28.47 -21.22 39.57
N ILE A 133 -28.87 -20.55 40.65
CA ILE A 133 -29.37 -19.17 40.58
C ILE A 133 -28.51 -18.32 41.54
N PRO A 134 -27.66 -17.40 41.02
CA PRO A 134 -26.94 -16.47 41.87
C PRO A 134 -27.91 -15.44 42.48
N VAL A 135 -28.08 -15.43 43.81
CA VAL A 135 -29.06 -14.58 44.48
C VAL A 135 -28.44 -13.25 44.91
N PHE A 136 -27.17 -13.26 45.36
CA PHE A 136 -26.52 -12.06 45.88
C PHE A 136 -25.00 -12.11 45.64
N GLU A 137 -24.44 -11.08 45.05
CA GLU A 137 -23.04 -11.02 44.60
C GLU A 137 -22.33 -9.72 45.01
N TRP A 138 -22.74 -9.10 46.12
CA TRP A 138 -22.08 -7.92 46.71
C TRP A 138 -21.71 -6.80 45.69
N GLY A 139 -22.55 -6.56 44.68
CA GLY A 139 -22.32 -5.55 43.65
C GLY A 139 -21.36 -5.96 42.53
N LYS A 140 -20.81 -7.19 42.54
CA LYS A 140 -19.88 -7.72 41.52
C LYS A 140 -20.47 -7.62 40.13
N ARG A 141 -21.71 -8.05 39.90
CA ARG A 141 -22.43 -7.94 38.61
C ARG A 141 -22.40 -6.52 38.06
N ARG A 142 -22.67 -5.49 38.90
CA ARG A 142 -22.69 -4.09 38.43
C ARG A 142 -21.29 -3.62 38.03
N SER A 143 -20.26 -4.01 38.76
CA SER A 143 -18.88 -3.65 38.47
C SER A 143 -18.35 -4.32 37.19
N GLU A 144 -18.59 -5.63 37.05
CA GLU A 144 -18.21 -6.39 35.84
C GLU A 144 -18.94 -5.91 34.59
N LYS A 145 -20.25 -5.63 34.70
CA LYS A 145 -21.02 -5.06 33.60
C LYS A 145 -20.49 -3.67 33.18
N ARG A 146 -20.06 -2.85 34.15
CA ARG A 146 -19.43 -1.56 33.87
C ARG A 146 -18.09 -1.74 33.16
N ALA A 147 -17.25 -2.66 33.61
CA ALA A 147 -15.98 -2.98 33.02
C ALA A 147 -16.17 -3.48 31.56
N SER A 148 -17.10 -4.43 31.35
CA SER A 148 -17.39 -4.96 30.00
C SER A 148 -17.95 -3.89 29.06
N ARG A 149 -18.79 -2.96 29.54
CA ARG A 149 -19.24 -1.80 28.76
C ARG A 149 -18.08 -0.88 28.40
N GLY A 150 -17.11 -0.69 29.29
CA GLY A 150 -15.88 0.04 29.01
C GLY A 150 -15.08 -0.62 27.87
N GLN A 151 -15.02 -1.95 27.85
CA GLN A 151 -14.37 -2.69 26.76
C GLN A 151 -15.08 -2.49 25.39
N VAL A 152 -16.42 -2.50 25.39
CA VAL A 152 -17.19 -2.17 24.16
C VAL A 152 -16.90 -0.74 23.73
N GLY A 153 -16.86 0.22 24.66
CA GLY A 153 -16.47 1.60 24.37
C GLY A 153 -15.08 1.70 23.73
N MET A 154 -14.08 1.04 24.33
CA MET A 154 -12.71 1.02 23.76
C MET A 154 -12.66 0.40 22.36
N ALA A 155 -13.40 -0.69 22.12
CA ALA A 155 -13.47 -1.29 20.78
C ALA A 155 -14.15 -0.36 19.77
N SER A 156 -15.19 0.36 20.18
CA SER A 156 -15.86 1.37 19.35
C SER A 156 -14.95 2.56 19.00
N ASP A 157 -14.20 3.05 19.99
CA ASP A 157 -13.21 4.12 19.76
C ASP A 157 -12.08 3.67 18.84
N GLN A 158 -11.67 2.41 18.95
CA GLN A 158 -10.68 1.83 18.01
C GLN A 158 -11.24 1.75 16.60
N LEU A 159 -12.50 1.35 16.42
CA LEU A 159 -13.16 1.36 15.10
C LEU A 159 -13.18 2.77 14.50
N ASN A 160 -13.52 3.79 15.30
CA ASN A 160 -13.52 5.18 14.83
C ASN A 160 -12.11 5.61 14.38
N ARG A 161 -11.07 5.29 15.16
CA ARG A 161 -9.67 5.57 14.76
C ARG A 161 -9.28 4.88 13.46
N VAL A 162 -9.70 3.63 13.25
CA VAL A 162 -9.43 2.92 11.98
C VAL A 162 -10.13 3.62 10.82
N LYS A 163 -11.39 4.03 10.98
CA LYS A 163 -12.12 4.79 9.96
C LYS A 163 -11.46 6.13 9.64
N ASP A 164 -11.02 6.85 10.65
CA ASP A 164 -10.32 8.13 10.48
C ASP A 164 -8.97 7.95 9.76
N ASN A 165 -8.21 6.91 10.12
CA ASN A 165 -6.95 6.60 9.46
C ASN A 165 -7.14 6.21 7.99
N VAL A 166 -8.15 5.40 7.68
CA VAL A 166 -8.50 5.03 6.30
C VAL A 166 -8.90 6.28 5.50
N ALA A 167 -9.72 7.14 6.08
CA ALA A 167 -10.12 8.38 5.43
C ALA A 167 -8.92 9.30 5.15
N LEU A 168 -8.00 9.42 6.09
CA LEU A 168 -6.76 10.18 5.92
C LEU A 168 -5.87 9.57 4.82
N GLU A 169 -5.67 8.26 4.82
CA GLU A 169 -4.88 7.54 3.81
C GLU A 169 -5.45 7.78 2.40
N VAL A 170 -6.77 7.61 2.23
CA VAL A 170 -7.44 7.84 0.94
C VAL A 170 -7.30 9.29 0.48
N GLN A 171 -7.50 10.26 1.38
CA GLN A 171 -7.37 11.68 1.02
C GLN A 171 -5.92 12.03 0.65
N THR A 172 -4.95 11.52 1.39
CA THR A 172 -3.52 11.73 1.09
C THR A 172 -3.14 11.11 -0.25
N ALA A 173 -3.56 9.85 -0.50
CA ALA A 173 -3.29 9.18 -1.77
C ALA A 173 -3.91 9.93 -2.96
N ARG A 174 -5.14 10.43 -2.80
CA ARG A 174 -5.82 11.25 -3.82
C ARG A 174 -5.08 12.55 -4.09
N LEU A 175 -4.66 13.26 -3.05
CA LEU A 175 -3.92 14.52 -3.17
C LEU A 175 -2.59 14.31 -3.92
N ASN A 176 -1.84 13.27 -3.54
CA ASN A 176 -0.58 12.92 -4.18
C ASN A 176 -0.78 12.59 -5.67
N LEU A 177 -1.82 11.83 -6.01
CA LEU A 177 -2.14 11.53 -7.41
C LEU A 177 -2.47 12.80 -8.21
N LEU A 178 -3.33 13.67 -7.68
CA LEU A 178 -3.70 14.91 -8.37
C LEU A 178 -2.48 15.81 -8.59
N GLN A 179 -1.60 15.91 -7.60
CA GLN A 179 -0.34 16.64 -7.72
C GLN A 179 0.57 16.02 -8.79
N ALA A 180 0.71 14.69 -8.82
CA ALA A 180 1.54 14.01 -9.81
C ALA A 180 1.01 14.18 -11.23
N LEU A 181 -0.32 14.15 -11.43
CA LEU A 181 -0.92 14.42 -12.75
C LEU A 181 -0.63 15.83 -13.25
N GLU A 182 -0.67 16.83 -12.38
CA GLU A 182 -0.28 18.21 -12.74
C GLU A 182 1.22 18.32 -13.02
N GLN A 183 2.06 17.59 -12.27
CA GLN A 183 3.49 17.51 -12.52
C GLN A 183 3.81 16.90 -13.89
N VAL A 184 3.10 15.84 -14.32
CA VAL A 184 3.22 15.26 -15.68
C VAL A 184 2.95 16.31 -16.74
N LYS A 185 1.90 17.11 -16.58
CA LYS A 185 1.55 18.17 -17.51
C LYS A 185 2.62 19.27 -17.58
N LEU A 186 3.12 19.73 -16.43
CA LEU A 186 4.15 20.76 -16.35
C LEU A 186 5.48 20.30 -16.95
N THR A 187 5.90 19.07 -16.62
CA THR A 187 7.15 18.50 -17.15
C THR A 187 7.05 18.19 -18.66
N GLY A 188 5.88 17.79 -19.13
CA GLY A 188 5.60 17.62 -20.57
C GLY A 188 5.75 18.95 -21.33
N ASN A 189 5.16 20.02 -20.83
CA ASN A 189 5.31 21.35 -21.41
C ASN A 189 6.77 21.84 -21.37
N SER A 190 7.52 21.51 -20.31
CA SER A 190 8.94 21.86 -20.20
C SER A 190 9.77 21.12 -21.22
N LEU A 191 9.49 19.83 -21.44
CA LEU A 191 10.16 19.03 -22.44
C LEU A 191 9.96 19.58 -23.87
N GLU A 192 8.74 19.97 -24.23
CA GLU A 192 8.47 20.55 -25.56
C GLU A 192 9.26 21.86 -25.77
N LYS A 193 9.32 22.72 -24.76
CA LYS A 193 10.14 23.95 -24.83
C LYS A 193 11.64 23.65 -24.87
N ALA A 194 12.11 22.63 -24.18
CA ALA A 194 13.51 22.24 -24.19
C ALA A 194 13.93 21.68 -25.57
N LYS A 195 13.05 20.90 -26.24
CA LYS A 195 13.26 20.44 -27.62
C LYS A 195 13.34 21.61 -28.61
N GLU A 196 12.43 22.58 -28.49
CA GLU A 196 12.45 23.78 -29.33
C GLU A 196 13.74 24.58 -29.12
N ASN A 197 14.19 24.73 -27.87
CA ASN A 197 15.44 25.41 -27.53
C ASN A 197 16.66 24.73 -28.12
N GLU A 198 16.75 23.37 -28.06
CA GLU A 198 17.83 22.59 -28.65
C GLU A 198 17.86 22.78 -30.16
N THR A 199 16.70 22.71 -30.85
CA THR A 199 16.60 22.93 -32.28
C THR A 199 17.15 24.30 -32.67
N LYS A 200 16.74 25.36 -31.96
CA LYS A 200 17.22 26.72 -32.23
C LYS A 200 18.71 26.91 -31.93
N ALA A 201 19.25 26.26 -30.90
CA ALA A 201 20.68 26.30 -30.61
C ALA A 201 21.50 25.64 -31.72
N LEU A 202 21.04 24.47 -32.21
CA LEU A 202 21.69 23.78 -33.35
C LEU A 202 21.67 24.61 -34.64
N GLU A 203 20.53 25.23 -34.98
CA GLU A 203 20.41 26.11 -36.13
C GLU A 203 21.38 27.30 -36.06
N ARG A 204 21.42 27.98 -34.91
CA ARG A 204 22.32 29.14 -34.70
C ARG A 204 23.79 28.74 -34.73
N TYR A 205 24.15 27.55 -34.20
CA TYR A 205 25.49 27.02 -34.28
C TYR A 205 25.90 26.74 -35.73
N GLY A 206 25.02 26.10 -36.53
CA GLY A 206 25.24 25.86 -37.96
C GLY A 206 25.42 27.15 -38.78
N GLU A 207 24.85 28.27 -38.33
CA GLU A 207 25.03 29.60 -38.92
C GLU A 207 26.26 30.36 -38.38
N GLY A 208 27.04 29.76 -37.47
CA GLY A 208 28.18 30.39 -36.81
C GLY A 208 27.81 31.52 -35.82
N LYS A 209 26.55 31.56 -35.35
CA LYS A 209 26.01 32.63 -34.47
C LYS A 209 26.07 32.33 -32.98
N THR A 210 26.47 31.11 -32.64
CA THR A 210 26.58 30.68 -31.24
C THR A 210 27.73 29.69 -31.06
N SER A 211 28.14 29.42 -29.82
CA SER A 211 29.21 28.46 -29.50
C SER A 211 28.65 27.04 -29.34
N ILE A 212 29.51 26.04 -29.46
CA ILE A 212 29.16 24.64 -29.18
C ILE A 212 28.67 24.47 -27.71
N LEU A 213 29.15 25.29 -26.81
CA LEU A 213 28.75 25.26 -25.40
C LEU A 213 27.23 25.50 -25.23
N GLU A 214 26.67 26.48 -25.96
CA GLU A 214 25.22 26.72 -25.94
C GLU A 214 24.42 25.51 -26.48
N VAL A 215 24.96 24.82 -27.48
CA VAL A 215 24.34 23.58 -27.99
C VAL A 215 24.36 22.47 -26.95
N ILE A 216 25.52 22.24 -26.32
CA ILE A 216 25.70 21.25 -25.25
C ILE A 216 24.75 21.54 -24.08
N ASP A 217 24.65 22.80 -23.67
CA ASP A 217 23.74 23.24 -22.62
C ASP A 217 22.27 22.97 -22.99
N ALA A 218 21.88 23.29 -24.22
CA ALA A 218 20.53 23.05 -24.72
C ALA A 218 20.19 21.54 -24.78
N GLN A 219 21.14 20.71 -25.22
CA GLN A 219 21.00 19.25 -25.22
C GLN A 219 20.86 18.70 -23.79
N THR A 220 21.70 19.13 -22.88
CA THR A 220 21.64 18.73 -21.47
C THR A 220 20.29 19.13 -20.86
N TYR A 221 19.78 20.32 -21.20
CA TYR A 221 18.48 20.79 -20.72
C TYR A 221 17.32 19.91 -21.26
N ARG A 222 17.38 19.54 -22.55
CA ARG A 222 16.41 18.64 -23.16
C ARG A 222 16.44 17.26 -22.52
N GLU A 223 17.64 16.68 -22.29
CA GLU A 223 17.80 15.38 -21.65
C GLU A 223 17.24 15.35 -20.22
N ASN A 224 17.59 16.35 -19.42
CA ASN A 224 17.06 16.48 -18.07
C ASN A 224 15.53 16.68 -18.06
N SER A 225 15.00 17.46 -19.00
CA SER A 225 13.55 17.65 -19.15
C SER A 225 12.85 16.35 -19.54
N GLN A 226 13.47 15.53 -20.39
CA GLN A 226 12.94 14.23 -20.77
C GLN A 226 12.96 13.25 -19.61
N LEU A 227 14.03 13.21 -18.83
CA LEU A 227 14.13 12.39 -17.63
C LEU A 227 13.06 12.76 -16.62
N ASN A 228 12.92 14.07 -16.33
CA ASN A 228 11.90 14.57 -15.41
C ASN A 228 10.48 14.22 -15.88
N TYR A 229 10.20 14.27 -17.17
CA TYR A 229 8.89 13.89 -17.71
C TYR A 229 8.61 12.39 -17.56
N VAL A 230 9.60 11.52 -17.82
CA VAL A 230 9.47 10.08 -17.62
C VAL A 230 9.27 9.76 -16.14
N GLN A 231 10.05 10.39 -15.25
CA GLN A 231 9.89 10.24 -13.81
C GLN A 231 8.50 10.65 -13.33
N ALA A 232 8.01 11.82 -13.77
CA ALA A 232 6.67 12.28 -13.41
C ALA A 232 5.57 11.29 -13.85
N LYS A 233 5.68 10.71 -15.06
CA LYS A 233 4.74 9.67 -15.51
C LYS A 233 4.79 8.43 -14.63
N THR A 234 5.98 7.97 -14.27
CA THR A 234 6.18 6.79 -13.41
C THR A 234 5.63 7.03 -11.99
N GLU A 235 5.88 8.22 -11.44
CA GLU A 235 5.35 8.62 -10.15
C GLU A 235 3.81 8.67 -10.16
N ALA A 236 3.20 9.22 -11.21
CA ALA A 236 1.75 9.23 -11.36
C ALA A 236 1.15 7.81 -11.37
N GLN A 237 1.78 6.85 -12.06
CA GLN A 237 1.39 5.44 -12.05
C GLN A 237 1.50 4.82 -10.64
N SER A 238 2.59 5.15 -9.93
CA SER A 238 2.80 4.67 -8.56
C SER A 238 1.75 5.23 -7.59
N TYR A 239 1.45 6.53 -7.66
CA TYR A 239 0.41 7.14 -6.83
C TYR A 239 -1.00 6.65 -7.17
N TYR A 240 -1.27 6.36 -8.45
CA TYR A 240 -2.51 5.73 -8.86
C TYR A 240 -2.67 4.35 -8.22
N SER A 241 -1.65 3.50 -8.32
CA SER A 241 -1.64 2.19 -7.66
C SER A 241 -1.81 2.31 -6.13
N GLY A 242 -1.19 3.34 -5.52
CA GLY A 242 -1.37 3.69 -4.11
C GLY A 242 -2.81 4.05 -3.76
N LEU A 243 -3.49 4.82 -4.62
CA LEU A 243 -4.89 5.17 -4.43
C LEU A 243 -5.82 3.95 -4.58
N ILE A 244 -5.61 3.10 -5.59
CA ILE A 244 -6.35 1.84 -5.76
C ILE A 244 -6.21 0.96 -4.51
N LYS A 245 -4.99 0.86 -3.96
CA LYS A 245 -4.73 0.15 -2.69
C LYS A 245 -5.52 0.79 -1.54
N ALA A 246 -5.45 2.10 -1.37
CA ALA A 246 -6.14 2.83 -0.31
C ALA A 246 -7.66 2.67 -0.38
N LEU A 247 -8.21 2.53 -1.58
CA LEU A 247 -9.64 2.30 -1.82
C LEU A 247 -10.06 0.83 -1.69
N ASN A 248 -9.11 -0.12 -1.67
CA ASN A 248 -9.36 -1.56 -1.83
C ASN A 248 -10.12 -1.87 -3.13
N ALA A 249 -9.77 -1.19 -4.22
CA ALA A 249 -10.47 -1.25 -5.51
C ALA A 249 -9.69 -2.10 -6.54
N TYR A 250 -9.15 -3.25 -6.12
CA TYR A 250 -8.35 -4.13 -7.01
C TYR A 250 -9.16 -4.80 -8.12
N GLU A 251 -10.49 -4.89 -8.00
CA GLU A 251 -11.38 -5.48 -9.00
C GLU A 251 -11.63 -4.53 -10.20
N SER A 252 -11.15 -3.29 -10.13
CA SER A 252 -11.31 -2.28 -11.19
C SER A 252 -10.06 -2.13 -12.07
N LEU A 253 -9.07 -2.98 -11.91
CA LEU A 253 -7.88 -3.11 -12.76
C LEU A 253 -8.05 -4.28 -13.72
#